data_9f58022587b2b15f71f5a641b48a4d7a
#
_entry.id   9f58022587b2b15f71f5a641b48a4d7a
#
_cell.length_a   1.000
_cell.length_b   1.000
_cell.length_c   1.000
_cell.angle_alpha   90.00
_cell.angle_beta   90.00
_cell.angle_gamma   90.00
#
_symmetry.space_group_name_H-M   'P 1'
#
loop_
_entity.id
_entity.type
_entity.pdbx_description
1 polymer ?
#
loop_
_entity_poly.entity_id
_entity_poly.type
_entity_poly.pdbx_seq_one_letter_code
_entity_poly.pdbx_strand_id
1 'polypeptide(L)'
;KTVLTGCEFGDGARDVDAVVQITEWAKRSFTRDGEERFLWSGQIADPTGRCRMSAWNELPISEDKLPITVRLKGVRVRAWQGVPDITVDTTDQVEILDAPPWDNDLDLKNHTVEVALHDLSAGPSRVGISTSAIVVSVREDSGFIQRCTECRRVLREGACAEHGSN
;
A
#
# COMPACT_ATOMS: atom_id res chain seq x y z
N LYS A 1 -14.33 -12.43 -2.42
CA LYS A 1 -14.64 -10.99 -2.31
C LYS A 1 -13.39 -10.20 -2.65
N THR A 2 -13.57 -9.11 -3.36
CA THR A 2 -12.50 -8.21 -3.76
C THR A 2 -12.09 -7.37 -2.56
N VAL A 3 -10.85 -7.52 -2.11
CA VAL A 3 -10.33 -6.84 -0.91
C VAL A 3 -9.80 -5.46 -1.25
N LEU A 4 -9.38 -5.26 -2.47
CA LEU A 4 -8.58 -4.09 -2.80
C LEU A 4 -9.43 -2.86 -3.16
N THR A 5 -10.69 -3.03 -3.38
CA THR A 5 -11.66 -1.96 -3.13
C THR A 5 -11.78 -1.64 -1.65
N GLY A 6 -11.00 -2.27 -0.87
CA GLY A 6 -10.69 -2.33 0.57
C GLY A 6 -11.11 -1.22 1.47
N CYS A 7 -11.54 -0.24 0.86
CA CYS A 7 -12.20 0.88 1.45
C CYS A 7 -13.57 0.53 2.03
N GLU A 8 -14.15 -0.58 1.59
CA GLU A 8 -15.40 -1.09 2.17
C GLU A 8 -15.18 -1.69 3.56
N PHE A 9 -13.95 -2.08 3.88
CA PHE A 9 -13.68 -2.76 5.14
C PHE A 9 -13.41 -1.82 6.31
N GLY A 10 -13.09 -0.57 6.05
CA GLY A 10 -12.78 0.40 7.09
C GLY A 10 -11.59 -0.02 7.98
N ASP A 11 -11.13 0.90 8.80
CA ASP A 11 -10.12 0.61 9.82
C ASP A 11 -10.69 -0.37 10.87
N GLY A 12 -9.94 -1.45 11.12
CA GLY A 12 -10.32 -2.45 12.11
C GLY A 12 -11.18 -3.60 11.59
N ALA A 13 -11.49 -3.68 10.30
CA ALA A 13 -12.17 -4.85 9.74
C ALA A 13 -11.35 -6.13 9.99
N ARG A 14 -12.02 -7.21 10.35
CA ARG A 14 -11.45 -8.52 10.64
C ARG A 14 -12.17 -9.58 9.82
N ASP A 15 -11.57 -10.78 9.77
CA ASP A 15 -12.13 -11.94 9.08
C ASP A 15 -12.34 -11.67 7.58
N VAL A 16 -11.39 -10.97 6.97
CA VAL A 16 -11.40 -10.69 5.54
C VAL A 16 -10.73 -11.82 4.78
N ASP A 17 -11.44 -12.35 3.79
CA ASP A 17 -10.94 -13.37 2.87
C ASP A 17 -10.72 -12.78 1.48
N ALA A 18 -9.56 -13.07 0.88
CA ALA A 18 -9.22 -12.60 -0.46
C ALA A 18 -8.27 -13.53 -1.18
N VAL A 19 -8.26 -13.43 -2.52
CA VAL A 19 -7.17 -13.95 -3.34
C VAL A 19 -6.45 -12.76 -3.96
N VAL A 20 -5.14 -12.72 -3.79
CA VAL A 20 -4.27 -11.61 -4.25
C VAL A 20 -2.97 -12.15 -4.81
N GLN A 21 -2.28 -11.34 -5.61
CA GLN A 21 -0.88 -11.56 -5.96
C GLN A 21 0.00 -10.68 -5.10
N ILE A 22 1.00 -11.28 -4.46
CA ILE A 22 2.05 -10.55 -3.75
C ILE A 22 3.09 -10.16 -4.80
N THR A 23 3.32 -8.86 -4.95
CA THR A 23 4.18 -8.29 -5.99
C THR A 23 5.52 -7.82 -5.46
N GLU A 24 5.53 -7.45 -4.19
CA GLU A 24 6.71 -7.07 -3.43
C GLU A 24 6.61 -7.66 -2.03
N TRP A 25 7.71 -8.15 -1.48
CA TRP A 25 7.76 -8.68 -0.14
C TRP A 25 9.17 -8.59 0.40
N ALA A 26 9.37 -7.94 1.54
CA ALA A 26 10.68 -7.81 2.16
C ALA A 26 10.60 -7.70 3.68
N LYS A 27 11.62 -8.18 4.35
CA LYS A 27 11.84 -7.92 5.78
C LYS A 27 12.30 -6.48 5.96
N ARG A 28 11.68 -5.78 6.91
CA ARG A 28 12.01 -4.40 7.25
C ARG A 28 12.28 -4.28 8.73
N SER A 29 13.29 -3.51 9.10
CA SER A 29 13.54 -3.13 10.49
C SER A 29 13.01 -1.73 10.76
N PHE A 30 12.63 -1.49 12.00
CA PHE A 30 12.27 -0.18 12.52
C PHE A 30 12.60 -0.12 14.02
N THR A 31 12.88 1.07 14.51
CA THR A 31 13.14 1.27 15.93
C THR A 31 11.87 1.76 16.63
N ARG A 32 11.51 1.10 17.71
CA ARG A 32 10.41 1.51 18.59
C ARG A 32 10.84 1.35 20.05
N ASP A 33 10.65 2.41 20.82
CA ASP A 33 11.01 2.45 22.26
C ASP A 33 12.50 2.10 22.50
N GLY A 34 13.38 2.46 21.54
CA GLY A 34 14.83 2.18 21.61
C GLY A 34 15.22 0.74 21.21
N GLU A 35 14.26 -0.11 20.87
CA GLU A 35 14.48 -1.48 20.44
C GLU A 35 14.30 -1.62 18.92
N GLU A 36 15.21 -2.37 18.28
CA GLU A 36 15.04 -2.75 16.89
C GLU A 36 13.99 -3.87 16.79
N ARG A 37 13.00 -3.65 15.93
CA ARG A 37 11.93 -4.60 15.63
C ARG A 37 11.86 -4.86 14.14
N PHE A 38 11.30 -6.00 13.80
CA PHE A 38 11.18 -6.43 12.42
C PHE A 38 9.71 -6.67 12.07
N LEU A 39 9.38 -6.36 10.83
CA LEU A 39 8.14 -6.82 10.21
C LEU A 39 8.44 -7.16 8.75
N TRP A 40 7.64 -8.01 8.16
CA TRP A 40 7.61 -8.24 6.73
C TRP A 40 6.54 -7.37 6.12
N SER A 41 6.83 -6.73 5.01
CA SER A 41 5.82 -5.93 4.30
C SER A 41 6.10 -5.87 2.81
N GLY A 42 5.04 -5.66 2.06
CA GLY A 42 5.10 -5.54 0.61
C GLY A 42 3.82 -5.03 -0.01
N GLN A 43 3.70 -5.24 -1.30
CA GLN A 43 2.56 -4.85 -2.09
C GLN A 43 1.79 -6.08 -2.54
N ILE A 44 0.48 -5.97 -2.53
CA ILE A 44 -0.43 -6.96 -3.08
C ILE A 44 -1.36 -6.31 -4.11
N ALA A 45 -1.79 -7.10 -5.07
CA ALA A 45 -2.71 -6.66 -6.11
C ALA A 45 -3.73 -7.75 -6.46
N ASP A 46 -4.90 -7.32 -6.91
CA ASP A 46 -5.91 -8.10 -7.62
C ASP A 46 -6.51 -7.25 -8.75
N PRO A 47 -7.45 -7.74 -9.57
CA PRO A 47 -8.06 -6.94 -10.63
C PRO A 47 -8.76 -5.66 -10.17
N THR A 48 -9.06 -5.52 -8.89
CA THR A 48 -9.77 -4.37 -8.32
C THR A 48 -8.87 -3.27 -7.79
N GLY A 49 -7.56 -3.54 -7.65
CA GLY A 49 -6.60 -2.55 -7.19
C GLY A 49 -5.38 -3.16 -6.51
N ARG A 50 -4.68 -2.33 -5.76
CA ARG A 50 -3.50 -2.72 -4.98
C ARG A 50 -3.50 -2.03 -3.63
N CYS A 51 -2.88 -2.67 -2.65
CA CYS A 51 -2.63 -2.07 -1.35
C CYS A 51 -1.39 -2.70 -0.71
N ARG A 52 -1.03 -2.22 0.47
CA ARG A 52 0.04 -2.77 1.27
C ARG A 52 -0.44 -3.99 2.04
N MET A 53 0.46 -4.95 2.24
CA MET A 53 0.30 -6.05 3.19
C MET A 53 1.49 -6.08 4.15
N SER A 54 1.23 -6.42 5.39
CA SER A 54 2.25 -6.56 6.44
C SER A 54 2.01 -7.80 7.29
N ALA A 55 3.09 -8.37 7.83
CA ALA A 55 3.06 -9.50 8.75
C ALA A 55 4.13 -9.34 9.85
N TRP A 56 3.79 -9.74 11.06
CA TRP A 56 4.73 -9.76 12.19
C TRP A 56 5.56 -11.04 12.23
N ASN A 57 5.09 -12.09 11.58
CA ASN A 57 5.77 -13.36 11.48
C ASN A 57 6.26 -13.58 10.05
N GLU A 58 7.33 -14.35 9.91
CA GLU A 58 7.81 -14.78 8.61
C GLU A 58 6.76 -15.67 7.93
N LEU A 59 6.41 -15.31 6.70
CA LEU A 59 5.51 -16.08 5.86
C LEU A 59 6.31 -16.95 4.91
N PRO A 60 5.74 -18.05 4.39
CA PRO A 60 6.41 -18.94 3.43
C PRO A 60 6.47 -18.31 2.02
N ILE A 61 6.89 -17.06 1.94
CA ILE A 61 6.96 -16.24 0.73
C ILE A 61 8.42 -15.96 0.44
N SER A 62 8.88 -16.36 -0.72
CA SER A 62 10.26 -16.15 -1.18
C SER A 62 10.31 -15.01 -2.18
N GLU A 63 11.18 -14.04 -1.98
CA GLU A 63 11.29 -12.84 -2.83
C GLU A 63 11.67 -13.18 -4.28
N ASP A 64 12.44 -14.24 -4.48
CA ASP A 64 12.88 -14.72 -5.80
C ASP A 64 11.76 -15.39 -6.62
N LYS A 65 10.62 -15.70 -5.99
CA LYS A 65 9.46 -16.31 -6.63
C LYS A 65 8.31 -15.33 -6.92
N LEU A 66 8.50 -14.06 -6.60
CA LEU A 66 7.47 -13.06 -6.86
C LEU A 66 7.26 -12.84 -8.37
N PRO A 67 6.01 -12.64 -8.82
CA PRO A 67 4.79 -12.54 -8.03
C PRO A 67 4.24 -13.91 -7.61
N ILE A 68 3.70 -14.00 -6.39
CA ILE A 68 3.09 -15.22 -5.85
C ILE A 68 1.59 -14.98 -5.64
N THR A 69 0.77 -15.91 -6.09
CA THR A 69 -0.67 -15.90 -5.80
C THR A 69 -0.94 -16.55 -4.45
N VAL A 70 -1.69 -15.88 -3.60
CA VAL A 70 -2.08 -16.40 -2.30
C VAL A 70 -3.56 -16.18 -2.03
N ARG A 71 -4.13 -17.09 -1.24
CA ARG A 71 -5.42 -16.89 -0.59
C ARG A 71 -5.16 -16.44 0.84
N LEU A 72 -5.71 -15.30 1.18
CA LEU A 72 -5.73 -14.76 2.53
C LEU A 72 -7.04 -15.16 3.20
N LYS A 73 -6.96 -15.61 4.46
CA LYS A 73 -8.11 -16.10 5.24
C LYS A 73 -8.15 -15.40 6.60
N GLY A 74 -9.26 -14.74 6.91
CA GLY A 74 -9.49 -14.12 8.20
C GLY A 74 -8.48 -13.03 8.57
N VAL A 75 -7.93 -12.32 7.58
CA VAL A 75 -6.95 -11.26 7.82
C VAL A 75 -7.62 -9.97 8.29
N ARG A 76 -6.82 -9.08 8.88
CA ARG A 76 -7.29 -7.78 9.36
C ARG A 76 -6.95 -6.68 8.37
N VAL A 77 -7.81 -5.65 8.32
CA VAL A 77 -7.53 -4.40 7.61
C VAL A 77 -7.25 -3.32 8.66
N ARG A 78 -6.16 -2.60 8.47
CA ARG A 78 -5.83 -1.38 9.22
C ARG A 78 -5.62 -0.23 8.26
N ALA A 79 -5.87 0.98 8.71
CA ALA A 79 -5.53 2.17 7.96
C ALA A 79 -4.23 2.77 8.50
N TRP A 80 -3.31 3.05 7.61
CA TRP A 80 -2.13 3.86 7.86
C TRP A 80 -2.26 5.17 7.09
N GLN A 81 -2.38 6.29 7.79
CA GLN A 81 -2.63 7.60 7.18
C GLN A 81 -3.85 7.59 6.23
N GLY A 82 -4.88 6.85 6.59
CA GLY A 82 -6.09 6.70 5.79
C GLY A 82 -5.99 5.69 4.63
N VAL A 83 -4.83 5.07 4.40
CA VAL A 83 -4.62 4.07 3.36
C VAL A 83 -4.75 2.66 3.95
N PRO A 84 -5.55 1.77 3.35
CA PRO A 84 -5.69 0.39 3.83
C PRO A 84 -4.36 -0.36 3.83
N ASP A 85 -4.11 -1.11 4.89
CA ASP A 85 -3.01 -2.06 5.06
C ASP A 85 -3.60 -3.38 5.53
N ILE A 86 -3.34 -4.47 4.82
CA ILE A 86 -3.77 -5.80 5.21
C ILE A 86 -2.73 -6.39 6.13
N THR A 87 -3.16 -6.77 7.34
CA THR A 87 -2.27 -7.38 8.34
C THR A 87 -2.55 -8.86 8.47
N VAL A 88 -1.50 -9.65 8.26
CA VAL A 88 -1.48 -11.09 8.51
C VAL A 88 -0.89 -11.33 9.89
N ASP A 89 -1.64 -11.97 10.76
CA ASP A 89 -1.24 -12.23 12.16
C ASP A 89 -0.52 -13.58 12.30
N THR A 90 -0.97 -14.60 11.56
CA THR A 90 -0.46 -15.98 11.64
C THR A 90 -0.25 -16.58 10.25
N THR A 91 0.67 -17.54 10.16
CA THR A 91 1.05 -18.14 8.86
C THR A 91 -0.07 -18.97 8.23
N ASP A 92 -0.96 -19.54 9.02
CA ASP A 92 -2.11 -20.31 8.56
C ASP A 92 -3.18 -19.46 7.85
N GLN A 93 -3.12 -18.15 7.98
CA GLN A 93 -3.97 -17.22 7.22
C GLN A 93 -3.56 -17.10 5.74
N VAL A 94 -2.40 -17.65 5.34
CA VAL A 94 -1.87 -17.55 3.98
C VAL A 94 -1.74 -18.91 3.35
N GLU A 95 -2.45 -19.14 2.25
CA GLU A 95 -2.38 -20.33 1.42
C GLU A 95 -1.83 -19.95 0.05
N ILE A 96 -0.71 -20.56 -0.35
CA ILE A 96 -0.12 -20.36 -1.68
C ILE A 96 -0.96 -21.10 -2.71
N LEU A 97 -1.29 -20.45 -3.81
CA LEU A 97 -2.02 -21.00 -4.93
C LEU A 97 -1.10 -21.12 -6.15
N ASP A 98 -1.35 -22.13 -6.98
CA ASP A 98 -0.57 -22.35 -8.21
C ASP A 98 -0.81 -21.27 -9.27
N ALA A 99 -2.02 -20.69 -9.31
CA ALA A 99 -2.40 -19.68 -10.28
C ALA A 99 -3.47 -18.72 -9.70
N PRO A 100 -3.54 -17.49 -10.22
CA PRO A 100 -4.64 -16.59 -9.87
C PRO A 100 -5.97 -17.07 -10.50
N PRO A 101 -7.10 -16.77 -9.86
CA PRO A 101 -8.43 -17.14 -10.35
C PRO A 101 -8.98 -16.21 -11.45
N TRP A 102 -8.19 -15.29 -11.99
CA TRP A 102 -8.55 -14.38 -13.07
C TRP A 102 -7.73 -14.65 -14.32
N ASP A 103 -8.32 -14.38 -15.48
CA ASP A 103 -7.78 -14.77 -16.78
C ASP A 103 -6.72 -13.82 -17.34
N ASN A 104 -6.60 -12.61 -16.80
CA ASN A 104 -5.68 -11.60 -17.31
C ASN A 104 -4.47 -11.44 -16.39
N ASP A 105 -3.29 -11.43 -16.99
CA ASP A 105 -2.07 -11.02 -16.30
C ASP A 105 -2.20 -9.55 -15.88
N LEU A 106 -2.00 -9.28 -14.61
CA LEU A 106 -1.95 -7.92 -14.10
C LEU A 106 -0.58 -7.31 -14.43
N ASP A 107 -0.56 -6.10 -14.97
CA ASP A 107 0.66 -5.29 -14.99
C ASP A 107 0.96 -4.85 -13.55
N LEU A 108 1.65 -5.70 -12.83
CA LEU A 108 1.84 -5.57 -11.39
C LEU A 108 2.60 -4.30 -10.98
N LYS A 109 3.42 -3.75 -11.88
CA LYS A 109 4.18 -2.52 -11.61
C LYS A 109 3.33 -1.26 -11.76
N ASN A 110 2.45 -1.27 -12.76
CA ASN A 110 1.64 -0.13 -13.15
C ASN A 110 0.14 -0.37 -12.97
N HIS A 111 -0.22 -1.43 -12.26
CA HIS A 111 -1.63 -1.76 -12.06
C HIS A 111 -2.37 -0.61 -11.38
N THR A 112 -3.23 0.05 -12.14
CA THR A 112 -4.09 1.12 -11.67
C THR A 112 -5.54 0.82 -12.03
N VAL A 113 -6.44 1.23 -11.17
CA VAL A 113 -7.89 1.14 -11.39
C VAL A 113 -8.42 2.53 -11.70
N GLU A 114 -9.18 2.66 -12.78
CA GLU A 114 -9.81 3.93 -13.11
C GLU A 114 -10.93 4.24 -12.12
N VAL A 115 -10.89 5.42 -11.52
CA VAL A 115 -11.87 5.89 -10.55
C VAL A 115 -12.28 7.31 -10.91
N ALA A 116 -13.55 7.58 -10.96
CA ALA A 116 -14.05 8.93 -11.22
C ALA A 116 -13.66 9.89 -10.07
N LEU A 117 -13.33 11.13 -10.42
CA LEU A 117 -12.83 12.12 -9.44
C LEU A 117 -13.83 12.37 -8.29
N HIS A 118 -15.14 12.35 -8.59
CA HIS A 118 -16.16 12.56 -7.57
C HIS A 118 -16.22 11.42 -6.54
N ASP A 119 -15.91 10.19 -6.95
CA ASP A 119 -15.87 9.02 -6.04
C ASP A 119 -14.70 9.09 -5.07
N LEU A 120 -13.60 9.78 -5.45
CA LEU A 120 -12.45 9.98 -4.58
C LEU A 120 -12.74 10.98 -3.45
N SER A 121 -13.62 11.95 -3.69
CA SER A 121 -13.96 12.95 -2.67
C SER A 121 -14.88 12.41 -1.58
N ALA A 122 -15.66 11.40 -1.88
CA ALA A 122 -16.65 10.81 -0.97
C ALA A 122 -16.16 9.52 -0.29
N GLY A 123 -15.08 8.94 -0.79
CA GLY A 123 -14.56 7.65 -0.35
C GLY A 123 -13.31 7.75 0.53
N PRO A 124 -12.86 6.62 1.04
CA PRO A 124 -11.61 6.52 1.78
C PRO A 124 -10.38 6.64 0.86
N SER A 125 -9.23 6.87 1.45
CA SER A 125 -7.96 6.97 0.72
C SER A 125 -7.63 5.69 -0.05
N ARG A 126 -7.17 5.84 -1.27
CA ARG A 126 -6.81 4.74 -2.17
C ARG A 126 -5.42 4.96 -2.77
N VAL A 127 -4.77 3.88 -3.16
CA VAL A 127 -3.52 3.90 -3.93
C VAL A 127 -3.68 3.11 -5.22
N GLY A 128 -2.80 3.35 -6.19
CA GLY A 128 -2.86 2.63 -7.47
C GLY A 128 -4.12 2.96 -8.25
N ILE A 129 -4.52 4.22 -8.27
CA ILE A 129 -5.66 4.70 -9.06
C ILE A 129 -5.21 5.55 -10.24
N SER A 130 -6.06 5.56 -11.27
CA SER A 130 -6.01 6.48 -12.39
C SER A 130 -7.32 7.27 -12.42
N THR A 131 -7.25 8.55 -12.74
CA THR A 131 -8.44 9.39 -12.89
C THR A 131 -8.25 10.40 -14.02
N SER A 132 -9.34 10.77 -14.67
CA SER A 132 -9.35 11.82 -15.68
C SER A 132 -9.99 13.08 -15.10
N ALA A 133 -9.33 14.23 -15.28
CA ALA A 133 -9.79 15.50 -14.78
C ALA A 133 -9.37 16.66 -15.70
N ILE A 134 -10.07 17.79 -15.60
CA ILE A 134 -9.68 19.04 -16.25
C ILE A 134 -8.96 19.91 -15.23
N VAL A 135 -7.76 20.34 -15.57
CA VAL A 135 -7.03 21.32 -14.76
C VAL A 135 -7.67 22.69 -14.96
N VAL A 136 -8.33 23.21 -13.94
CA VAL A 136 -9.04 24.51 -14.01
C VAL A 136 -8.14 25.68 -13.62
N SER A 137 -7.12 25.44 -12.81
CA SER A 137 -6.11 26.45 -12.45
C SER A 137 -4.86 25.80 -11.88
N VAL A 138 -3.75 26.49 -12.01
CA VAL A 138 -2.47 26.15 -11.35
C VAL A 138 -2.01 27.40 -10.63
N ARG A 139 -1.65 27.29 -9.35
CA ARG A 139 -1.05 28.40 -8.60
C ARG A 139 0.37 28.64 -9.10
N GLU A 140 0.78 29.89 -9.24
CA GLU A 140 2.11 30.24 -9.78
C GLU A 140 3.27 29.64 -8.98
N ASP A 141 3.11 29.53 -7.65
CA ASP A 141 4.09 28.98 -6.73
C ASP A 141 3.95 27.46 -6.49
N SER A 142 3.02 26.82 -7.19
CA SER A 142 2.82 25.37 -7.07
C SER A 142 3.80 24.59 -7.96
N GLY A 143 4.21 23.42 -7.48
CA GLY A 143 5.05 22.49 -8.26
C GLY A 143 6.54 22.52 -7.90
N PHE A 144 7.05 23.56 -7.28
CA PHE A 144 8.42 23.59 -6.78
C PHE A 144 8.48 23.22 -5.30
N ILE A 145 9.01 22.04 -5.01
CA ILE A 145 9.23 21.57 -3.64
C ILE A 145 10.73 21.46 -3.41
N GLN A 146 11.27 22.36 -2.60
CA GLN A 146 12.64 22.23 -2.12
C GLN A 146 12.70 21.27 -0.94
N ARG A 147 13.68 20.38 -0.95
CA ARG A 147 13.88 19.38 0.11
C ARG A 147 15.26 19.54 0.71
N CYS A 148 15.33 19.37 2.01
CA CYS A 148 16.59 19.31 2.74
C CYS A 148 17.48 18.20 2.17
N THR A 149 18.75 18.50 1.94
CA THR A 149 19.72 17.55 1.40
C THR A 149 20.06 16.43 2.38
N GLU A 150 19.94 16.68 3.68
CA GLU A 150 20.24 15.72 4.73
C GLU A 150 19.06 14.80 5.07
N CYS A 151 17.88 15.36 5.39
CA CYS A 151 16.74 14.58 5.86
C CYS A 151 15.60 14.44 4.85
N ARG A 152 15.70 15.05 3.67
CA ARG A 152 14.70 15.01 2.58
C ARG A 152 13.33 15.61 2.94
N ARG A 153 13.17 16.23 4.10
CA ARG A 153 11.97 17.00 4.47
C ARG A 153 11.81 18.21 3.59
N VAL A 154 10.56 18.60 3.39
CA VAL A 154 10.23 19.83 2.64
C VAL A 154 10.75 21.04 3.39
N LEU A 155 11.48 21.91 2.68
CA LEU A 155 11.90 23.22 3.21
C LEU A 155 10.70 24.15 3.24
N ARG A 156 10.56 24.89 4.32
CA ARG A 156 9.59 26.00 4.43
C ARG A 156 10.39 27.30 4.43
N GLU A 157 10.05 28.18 3.51
CA GLU A 157 10.77 29.46 3.36
C GLU A 157 12.30 29.27 3.21
N GLY A 158 12.71 28.21 2.51
CA GLY A 158 14.12 27.90 2.28
C GLY A 158 14.86 27.27 3.46
N ALA A 159 14.19 26.97 4.58
CA ALA A 159 14.81 26.39 5.76
C ALA A 159 14.22 25.03 6.15
N CYS A 160 15.08 24.14 6.64
CA CYS A 160 14.70 22.88 7.26
C CYS A 160 14.43 23.09 8.75
N ALA A 161 13.35 22.53 9.26
CA ALA A 161 13.01 22.63 10.68
C ALA A 161 14.06 22.00 11.62
N GLU A 162 14.86 21.05 11.11
CA GLU A 162 15.90 20.35 11.89
C GLU A 162 17.33 20.82 11.57
N HIS A 163 17.60 21.19 10.30
CA HIS A 163 18.96 21.48 9.84
C HIS A 163 19.17 22.97 9.47
N GLY A 164 18.11 23.79 9.60
CA GLY A 164 18.19 25.23 9.27
C GLY A 164 18.25 25.50 7.78
N SER A 165 18.86 26.61 7.39
CA SER A 165 19.03 27.00 5.99
C SER A 165 20.10 26.11 5.35
N ASN A 166 19.79 25.57 4.20
CA ASN A 166 20.72 24.79 3.36
C ASN A 166 21.40 25.69 2.38
#